data_6437cedeac51bf177b906e00b6682371
#
_entry.id   6437cedeac51bf177b906e00b6682371
#
_cell.length_a   1.000
_cell.length_b   1.000
_cell.length_c   1.000
_cell.angle_alpha   90.00
_cell.angle_beta   90.00
_cell.angle_gamma   90.00
#
_symmetry.space_group_name_H-M   'P 1'
#
loop_
_entity.id
_entity.type
_entity.pdbx_description
1 polymer ?
#
loop_
_entity_poly.entity_id
_entity_poly.type
_entity_poly.pdbx_seq_one_letter_code
_entity_poly.pdbx_strand_id
1 'polypeptide(L)'
;MKLNLSDSEWKLMNRLWSDAPMTITELTAAMRDETGWSKNTVHTYLKRMEAKGLVRIEQGSPAPYSAAAAREDCARQERRELLDKVYGGAAGDLIAAFLKETHI
;
A
#
# COMPACT_ATOMS: atom_id res chain seq x y z
N MET A 1 -10.06 12.70 0.18
CA MET A 1 -8.99 12.13 1.00
C MET A 1 -7.87 11.63 0.11
N LYS A 2 -6.63 12.01 0.42
CA LYS A 2 -5.49 11.54 -0.35
C LYS A 2 -5.11 10.12 0.08
N LEU A 3 -5.01 9.23 -0.89
CA LEU A 3 -4.59 7.84 -0.66
C LEU A 3 -3.08 7.71 -0.87
N ASN A 4 -2.32 8.54 -0.13
CA ASN A 4 -0.86 8.51 -0.19
C ASN A 4 -0.33 7.42 0.73
N LEU A 5 0.45 6.52 0.16
CA LEU A 5 1.05 5.41 0.90
C LEU A 5 2.56 5.58 0.94
N SER A 6 3.15 5.39 2.12
CA SER A 6 4.59 5.23 2.24
C SER A 6 5.00 3.85 1.67
N ASP A 7 6.29 3.64 1.47
CA ASP A 7 6.77 2.34 0.99
C ASP A 7 6.35 1.21 1.92
N SER A 8 6.41 1.44 3.22
CA SER A 8 5.99 0.44 4.22
C SER A 8 4.50 0.15 4.12
N GLU A 9 3.70 1.18 3.91
CA GLU A 9 2.25 1.02 3.75
C GLU A 9 1.92 0.27 2.47
N TRP A 10 2.66 0.50 1.38
CA TRP A 10 2.48 -0.25 0.14
C TRP A 10 2.72 -1.75 0.37
N LYS A 11 3.77 -2.09 1.13
CA LYS A 11 4.07 -3.50 1.43
C LYS A 11 2.93 -4.18 2.18
N LEU A 12 2.39 -3.51 3.20
CA LEU A 12 1.28 -4.05 3.97
C LEU A 12 -0.01 -4.14 3.15
N MET A 13 -0.32 -3.09 2.39
CA MET A 13 -1.51 -3.09 1.54
C MET A 13 -1.45 -4.18 0.47
N ASN A 14 -0.29 -4.38 -0.14
CA ASN A 14 -0.15 -5.44 -1.15
C ASN A 14 -0.46 -6.81 -0.56
N ARG A 15 -0.06 -7.06 0.68
CA ARG A 15 -0.38 -8.32 1.33
C ARG A 15 -1.87 -8.43 1.65
N LEU A 16 -2.47 -7.35 2.14
CA LEU A 16 -3.90 -7.33 2.44
C LEU A 16 -4.77 -7.47 1.18
N TRP A 17 -4.39 -6.81 0.09
CA TRP A 17 -5.15 -6.98 -1.16
C TRP A 17 -5.11 -8.42 -1.66
N SER A 18 -4.03 -9.14 -1.37
CA SER A 18 -3.87 -10.52 -1.79
C SER A 18 -4.58 -11.51 -0.85
N ASP A 19 -4.41 -11.33 0.46
CA ASP A 19 -4.72 -12.37 1.44
C ASP A 19 -5.71 -11.97 2.54
N ALA A 20 -6.28 -10.75 2.50
CA ALA A 20 -7.21 -10.32 3.54
C ALA A 20 -8.45 -11.23 3.64
N PRO A 21 -9.08 -11.34 4.83
CA PRO A 21 -8.73 -10.64 6.07
C PRO A 21 -7.56 -11.30 6.80
N MET A 22 -6.77 -10.49 7.51
CA MET A 22 -5.61 -10.98 8.27
C MET A 22 -5.53 -10.32 9.63
N THR A 23 -5.25 -11.09 10.66
CA THR A 23 -4.98 -10.55 12.00
C THR A 23 -3.58 -9.94 12.01
N ILE A 24 -3.27 -9.15 13.06
CA ILE A 24 -1.94 -8.58 13.23
C ILE A 24 -0.88 -9.69 13.29
N THR A 25 -1.18 -10.76 14.01
CA THR A 25 -0.26 -11.90 14.13
C THR A 25 0.02 -12.54 12.78
N GLU A 26 -1.04 -12.78 12.00
CA GLU A 26 -0.90 -13.37 10.66
C GLU A 26 -0.11 -12.45 9.73
N LEU A 27 -0.44 -11.16 9.75
CA LEU A 27 0.23 -10.19 8.89
C LEU A 27 1.70 -10.04 9.27
N THR A 28 2.02 -9.99 10.56
CA THR A 28 3.39 -9.92 11.03
C THR A 28 4.19 -11.14 10.57
N ALA A 29 3.62 -12.34 10.68
CA ALA A 29 4.27 -13.56 10.24
C ALA A 29 4.49 -13.55 8.73
N ALA A 30 3.49 -13.12 7.96
CA ALA A 30 3.56 -13.08 6.50
C ALA A 30 4.63 -12.10 6.00
N MET A 31 4.87 -11.03 6.75
CA MET A 31 5.83 -9.99 6.36
C MET A 31 7.23 -10.19 6.92
N ARG A 32 7.42 -11.23 7.73
CA ARG A 32 8.68 -11.43 8.46
C ARG A 32 9.90 -11.52 7.56
N ASP A 33 9.81 -12.31 6.50
CA ASP A 33 10.95 -12.53 5.60
C ASP A 33 11.30 -11.27 4.80
N GLU A 34 10.30 -10.49 4.47
CA GLU A 34 10.50 -9.28 3.67
C GLU A 34 10.96 -8.09 4.51
N THR A 35 10.40 -7.92 5.69
CA THR A 35 10.61 -6.69 6.47
C THR A 35 11.31 -6.90 7.80
N GLY A 36 11.14 -8.06 8.43
CA GLY A 36 11.65 -8.29 9.77
C GLY A 36 10.96 -7.47 10.85
N TRP A 37 9.83 -6.85 10.54
CA TRP A 37 9.13 -5.99 11.51
C TRP A 37 8.56 -6.78 12.68
N SER A 38 8.62 -6.15 13.86
CA SER A 38 7.97 -6.68 15.06
C SER A 38 6.45 -6.47 14.97
N LYS A 39 5.72 -7.19 15.80
CA LYS A 39 4.27 -7.03 15.90
C LYS A 39 3.88 -5.59 16.28
N ASN A 40 4.67 -4.96 17.16
CA ASN A 40 4.43 -3.57 17.56
C ASN A 40 4.59 -2.61 16.39
N THR A 41 5.58 -2.83 15.55
CA THR A 41 5.80 -2.02 14.35
C THR A 41 4.63 -2.15 13.39
N VAL A 42 4.20 -3.39 13.13
CA VAL A 42 3.04 -3.65 12.25
C VAL A 42 1.79 -2.98 12.81
N HIS A 43 1.58 -3.09 14.12
CA HIS A 43 0.43 -2.47 14.78
C HIS A 43 0.43 -0.94 14.60
N THR A 44 1.58 -0.32 14.75
CA THR A 44 1.74 1.13 14.58
C THR A 44 1.38 1.55 13.16
N TYR A 45 1.86 0.82 12.15
CA TYR A 45 1.50 1.10 10.76
C TYR A 45 0.01 0.91 10.51
N LEU A 46 -0.57 -0.17 11.00
CA LEU A 46 -1.99 -0.45 10.80
C LEU A 46 -2.87 0.62 11.43
N LYS A 47 -2.51 1.11 12.61
CA LYS A 47 -3.25 2.21 13.23
C LYS A 47 -3.24 3.47 12.39
N ARG A 48 -2.08 3.81 11.84
CA ARG A 48 -1.95 4.96 10.95
C ARG A 48 -2.74 4.76 9.67
N MET A 49 -2.68 3.54 9.12
CA MET A 49 -3.40 3.20 7.89
C MET A 49 -4.92 3.22 8.10
N GLU A 50 -5.38 2.79 9.25
CA GLU A 50 -6.81 2.87 9.60
C GLU A 50 -7.26 4.33 9.64
N ALA A 51 -6.48 5.19 10.28
CA ALA A 51 -6.77 6.62 10.35
C ALA A 51 -6.83 7.29 8.98
N LYS A 52 -6.03 6.79 8.02
CA LYS A 52 -6.04 7.28 6.65
C LYS A 52 -7.17 6.70 5.79
N GLY A 53 -7.93 5.74 6.32
CA GLY A 53 -8.97 5.08 5.56
C GLY A 53 -8.47 3.99 4.61
N LEU A 54 -7.24 3.52 4.79
CA LEU A 54 -6.65 2.48 3.94
C LEU A 54 -7.08 1.07 4.35
N VAL A 55 -7.26 0.84 5.65
CA VAL A 55 -7.66 -0.45 6.18
C VAL A 55 -8.85 -0.29 7.12
N ARG A 56 -9.57 -1.38 7.33
CA ARG A 56 -10.64 -1.44 8.31
C ARG A 56 -10.48 -2.70 9.16
N ILE A 57 -10.97 -2.62 10.40
CA ILE A 57 -10.97 -3.74 11.32
C ILE A 57 -12.29 -4.48 11.15
N GLU A 58 -12.23 -5.78 10.88
CA GLU A 58 -13.40 -6.63 10.77
C GLU A 58 -13.74 -7.20 12.15
N GLN A 59 -14.92 -7.81 12.28
CA GLN A 59 -15.30 -8.46 13.52
C GLN A 59 -14.55 -9.76 13.70
N GLY A 60 -14.15 -10.03 14.93
CA GLY A 60 -13.44 -11.25 15.25
C GLY A 60 -12.66 -11.12 16.55
N SER A 61 -12.17 -12.25 17.05
CA SER A 61 -11.36 -12.30 18.27
C SER A 61 -10.24 -13.34 18.05
N PRO A 62 -9.05 -12.89 17.63
CA PRO A 62 -8.63 -11.50 17.37
C PRO A 62 -9.27 -10.93 16.10
N ALA A 63 -9.44 -9.61 16.09
CA ALA A 63 -10.07 -8.92 14.97
C ALA A 63 -9.10 -8.86 13.78
N PRO A 64 -9.54 -9.28 12.59
CA PRO A 64 -8.68 -9.19 11.41
C PRO A 64 -8.81 -7.84 10.72
N TYR A 65 -7.83 -7.53 9.88
CA TYR A 65 -7.81 -6.32 9.08
C TYR A 65 -8.10 -6.64 7.62
N SER A 66 -8.79 -5.73 6.96
CA SER A 66 -9.06 -5.82 5.51
C SER A 66 -8.72 -4.49 4.85
N ALA A 67 -8.52 -4.52 3.55
CA ALA A 67 -8.30 -3.31 2.77
C ALA A 67 -9.62 -2.54 2.64
N ALA A 68 -9.61 -1.27 3.03
CA ALA A 68 -10.75 -0.37 2.86
C ALA A 68 -10.63 0.44 1.58
N ALA A 69 -9.40 0.65 1.09
CA ALA A 69 -9.12 1.36 -0.16
C ALA A 69 -8.83 0.36 -1.27
N ALA A 70 -9.33 0.63 -2.46
CA ALA A 70 -9.09 -0.23 -3.62
C ALA A 70 -7.67 -0.02 -4.15
N ARG A 71 -7.04 -1.11 -4.61
CA ARG A 71 -5.68 -1.04 -5.17
C ARG A 71 -5.60 -0.01 -6.30
N GLU A 72 -6.56 0.00 -7.21
CA GLU A 72 -6.53 0.90 -8.35
C GLU A 72 -6.62 2.37 -7.95
N ASP A 73 -7.37 2.68 -6.91
CA ASP A 73 -7.47 4.06 -6.43
C ASP A 73 -6.13 4.54 -5.88
N CYS A 74 -5.44 3.68 -5.12
CA CYS A 74 -4.12 3.99 -4.59
C CYS A 74 -3.08 4.11 -5.71
N ALA A 75 -3.13 3.20 -6.68
CA ALA A 75 -2.22 3.21 -7.82
C ALA A 75 -2.42 4.46 -8.68
N ARG A 76 -3.68 4.86 -8.90
CA ARG A 76 -3.98 6.07 -9.67
C ARG A 76 -3.41 7.31 -9.00
N GLN A 77 -3.58 7.41 -7.68
CA GLN A 77 -3.04 8.53 -6.92
C GLN A 77 -1.51 8.60 -7.06
N GLU A 78 -0.85 7.45 -6.94
CA GLU A 78 0.60 7.35 -7.07
C GLU A 78 1.07 7.75 -8.47
N ARG A 79 0.37 7.29 -9.51
CA ARG A 79 0.70 7.64 -10.89
C ARG A 79 0.59 9.15 -11.11
N ARG A 80 -0.48 9.77 -10.59
CA ARG A 80 -0.69 11.21 -10.76
C ARG A 80 0.37 12.01 -10.05
N GLU A 81 0.75 11.62 -8.86
CA GLU A 81 1.80 12.30 -8.12
C GLU A 81 3.15 12.21 -8.82
N LEU A 82 3.47 11.01 -9.33
CA LEU A 82 4.69 10.81 -10.09
C LEU A 82 4.69 11.69 -11.34
N LEU A 83 3.58 11.68 -12.07
CA LEU A 83 3.43 12.45 -13.30
C LEU A 83 3.62 13.94 -13.05
N ASP A 84 2.96 14.47 -12.01
CA ASP A 84 3.03 15.89 -11.69
C ASP A 84 4.41 16.30 -11.17
N LYS A 85 4.98 15.48 -10.30
CA LYS A 85 6.23 15.81 -9.63
C LYS A 85 7.43 15.72 -10.55
N VAL A 86 7.48 14.72 -11.42
CA VAL A 86 8.67 14.43 -12.23
C VAL A 86 8.53 14.95 -13.65
N TYR A 87 7.32 14.87 -14.21
CA TYR A 87 7.09 15.17 -15.63
C TYR A 87 6.15 16.35 -15.86
N GLY A 88 5.83 17.10 -14.81
CA GLY A 88 4.99 18.30 -14.93
C GLY A 88 3.64 18.07 -15.59
N GLY A 89 3.09 16.85 -15.45
CA GLY A 89 1.81 16.49 -16.03
C GLY A 89 1.89 15.95 -17.45
N ALA A 90 3.09 15.86 -18.04
CA ALA A 90 3.26 15.43 -19.43
C ALA A 90 3.34 13.88 -19.52
N ALA A 91 2.18 13.24 -19.70
CA ALA A 91 2.08 11.79 -19.77
C ALA A 91 2.95 11.18 -20.88
N GLY A 92 3.08 11.88 -22.02
CA GLY A 92 3.92 11.42 -23.11
C GLY A 92 5.38 11.27 -22.73
N ASP A 93 5.88 12.19 -21.89
CA ASP A 93 7.27 12.15 -21.44
C ASP A 93 7.52 10.95 -20.52
N LEU A 94 6.55 10.64 -19.64
CA LEU A 94 6.64 9.46 -18.79
C LEU A 94 6.66 8.17 -19.61
N ILE A 95 5.76 8.08 -20.58
CA ILE A 95 5.67 6.90 -21.43
C ILE A 95 6.95 6.73 -22.24
N ALA A 96 7.48 7.80 -22.81
CA ALA A 96 8.70 7.77 -23.61
C ALA A 96 9.89 7.31 -22.75
N ALA A 97 10.02 7.85 -21.53
CA ALA A 97 11.09 7.46 -20.63
C ALA A 97 10.99 5.97 -20.25
N PHE A 98 9.79 5.51 -19.98
CA PHE A 98 9.53 4.11 -19.62
C PHE A 98 9.92 3.16 -20.76
N LEU A 99 9.48 3.46 -21.97
CA LEU A 99 9.79 2.65 -23.14
C LEU A 99 11.30 2.60 -23.42
N LYS A 100 11.97 3.73 -23.21
CA LYS A 100 13.41 3.82 -23.40
C LYS A 100 14.18 2.93 -22.41
N GLU A 101 13.71 2.87 -21.16
CA GLU A 101 14.34 2.05 -20.13
C GLU A 101 14.07 0.56 -20.32
N THR A 102 12.83 0.21 -20.61
CA THR A 102 12.44 -1.20 -20.72
C THR A 102 12.99 -1.87 -21.97
N HIS A 103 13.35 -1.07 -22.97
CA HIS A 103 14.04 -1.54 -24.15
C HIS A 103 13.38 -2.74 -24.82
N ILE A 104 12.13 -2.60 -25.11
CA ILE A 104 11.36 -3.65 -25.78
C ILE A 104 11.32 -3.40 -27.27
#